data_deae277567352ff2a45628a0eef5cce1
#
_entry.id   deae277567352ff2a45628a0eef5cce1
#
_cell.length_a   1.000
_cell.length_b   1.000
_cell.length_c   1.000
_cell.angle_alpha   90.00
_cell.angle_beta   90.00
_cell.angle_gamma   90.00
#
_symmetry.space_group_name_H-M   'P 1'
#
loop_
_entity.id
_entity.type
_entity.pdbx_description
1 polymer ?
#
loop_
_entity_poly.entity_id
_entity_poly.type
_entity_poly.pdbx_seq_one_letter_code
_entity_poly.pdbx_strand_id
1 'polypeptide(L)'
;IGKIIGWNGRVSDYEENEEFRFNISWCYGSLGMARVLYNIAKIIDSQKLREMAMDVFTSSIDYLNSSEILNNGICHGRSGIMLLFNLMYLDTGKTQFKAISDNLFKEIINDASNSEYIFVERDIYFRGVTFDEVIDYIDFGLLNGVSGIVITLMAQRTGNAYPLDRMLFMQ
;
A
#
# COMPACT_ATOMS: atom_id res chain seq x y z
N ILE A 1 2.78 -20.62 -11.81
CA ILE A 1 2.23 -19.28 -11.57
C ILE A 1 1.28 -19.46 -10.40
N GLY A 2 1.65 -18.93 -9.22
CA GLY A 2 0.83 -19.01 -8.02
C GLY A 2 -0.52 -18.30 -8.22
N LYS A 3 -1.57 -18.82 -7.57
CA LYS A 3 -2.89 -18.20 -7.62
C LYS A 3 -2.84 -16.90 -6.82
N ILE A 4 -2.99 -15.76 -7.50
CA ILE A 4 -3.10 -14.46 -6.83
C ILE A 4 -4.45 -14.40 -6.13
N ILE A 5 -4.45 -14.13 -4.83
CA ILE A 5 -5.64 -13.98 -4.00
C ILE A 5 -5.84 -12.50 -3.71
N GLY A 6 -7.00 -11.96 -4.06
CA GLY A 6 -7.31 -10.55 -3.84
C GLY A 6 -8.78 -10.24 -4.09
N TRP A 7 -9.14 -8.97 -3.97
CA TRP A 7 -10.48 -8.46 -4.21
C TRP A 7 -10.47 -7.39 -5.31
N ASN A 8 -11.54 -7.36 -6.11
CA ASN A 8 -11.78 -6.23 -7.00
C ASN A 8 -12.12 -4.98 -6.19
N GLY A 9 -11.58 -3.85 -6.58
CA GLY A 9 -11.75 -2.59 -5.87
C GLY A 9 -13.17 -2.02 -5.92
N ARG A 10 -14.02 -2.48 -6.87
CA ARG A 10 -15.41 -2.03 -7.02
C ARG A 10 -16.32 -3.16 -7.44
N VAL A 11 -17.50 -3.22 -6.83
CA VAL A 11 -18.57 -4.20 -7.19
C VAL A 11 -19.17 -3.87 -8.56
N SER A 12 -19.15 -2.58 -8.97
CA SER A 12 -19.67 -2.12 -10.27
C SER A 12 -18.79 -2.47 -11.46
N ASP A 13 -17.55 -2.93 -11.22
CA ASP A 13 -16.61 -3.30 -12.27
C ASP A 13 -16.75 -4.78 -12.68
N TYR A 14 -17.83 -5.43 -12.23
CA TYR A 14 -18.22 -6.79 -12.62
C TYR A 14 -18.93 -6.76 -13.98
N GLU A 15 -18.20 -6.46 -15.03
CA GLU A 15 -18.56 -6.90 -16.36
C GLU A 15 -17.90 -8.26 -16.58
N GLU A 16 -18.67 -9.26 -17.01
CA GLU A 16 -18.27 -10.69 -17.12
C GLU A 16 -17.02 -10.97 -17.99
N ASN A 17 -16.40 -9.93 -18.55
CA ASN A 17 -15.25 -10.02 -19.47
C ASN A 17 -14.05 -9.16 -19.08
N GLU A 18 -14.03 -8.48 -17.94
CA GLU A 18 -12.83 -7.75 -17.52
C GLU A 18 -11.84 -8.66 -16.79
N GLU A 19 -10.58 -8.65 -17.23
CA GLU A 19 -9.49 -9.28 -16.51
C GLU A 19 -9.42 -8.72 -15.09
N PHE A 20 -9.37 -9.60 -14.10
CA PHE A 20 -9.19 -9.25 -12.69
C PHE A 20 -7.94 -8.38 -12.53
N ARG A 21 -8.13 -7.09 -12.27
CA ARG A 21 -7.04 -6.16 -11.99
C ARG A 21 -6.68 -6.24 -10.51
N PHE A 22 -5.57 -6.88 -10.23
CA PHE A 22 -5.04 -6.96 -8.88
C PHE A 22 -4.56 -5.57 -8.43
N ASN A 23 -5.18 -5.04 -7.37
CA ASN A 23 -4.82 -3.77 -6.76
C ASN A 23 -4.34 -4.02 -5.34
N ILE A 24 -3.13 -3.57 -5.02
CA ILE A 24 -2.48 -3.78 -3.71
C ILE A 24 -2.49 -2.53 -2.82
N SER A 25 -3.21 -1.49 -3.19
CA SER A 25 -3.25 -0.23 -2.43
C SER A 25 -3.89 -0.38 -1.03
N TRP A 26 -3.67 0.63 -0.20
CA TRP A 26 -4.31 0.73 1.11
C TRP A 26 -5.82 0.94 1.01
N CYS A 27 -6.30 1.86 0.16
CA CYS A 27 -7.70 2.29 0.18
C CYS A 27 -8.67 1.31 -0.49
N TYR A 28 -8.39 0.87 -1.71
CA TYR A 28 -9.28 -0.05 -2.48
C TYR A 28 -8.60 -1.38 -2.79
N GLY A 29 -7.38 -1.56 -2.32
CA GLY A 29 -6.58 -2.70 -2.67
C GLY A 29 -6.72 -3.88 -1.72
N SER A 30 -6.25 -5.01 -2.19
CA SER A 30 -6.28 -6.27 -1.46
C SER A 30 -5.51 -6.21 -0.15
N LEU A 31 -4.40 -5.44 -0.07
CA LEU A 31 -3.61 -5.33 1.17
C LEU A 31 -4.35 -4.59 2.27
N GLY A 32 -5.02 -3.47 1.96
CA GLY A 32 -5.82 -2.74 2.94
C GLY A 32 -6.97 -3.59 3.48
N MET A 33 -7.70 -4.27 2.58
CA MET A 33 -8.76 -5.20 2.97
C MET A 33 -8.25 -6.37 3.79
N ALA A 34 -7.10 -6.96 3.42
CA ALA A 34 -6.48 -8.05 4.17
C ALA A 34 -6.04 -7.60 5.57
N ARG A 35 -5.54 -6.38 5.72
CA ARG A 35 -5.18 -5.83 7.02
C ARG A 35 -6.40 -5.70 7.95
N VAL A 36 -7.51 -5.16 7.44
CA VAL A 36 -8.77 -5.09 8.20
C VAL A 36 -9.26 -6.50 8.58
N LEU A 37 -9.23 -7.44 7.63
CA LEU A 37 -9.61 -8.83 7.88
C LEU A 37 -8.74 -9.48 8.96
N TYR A 38 -7.43 -9.24 8.94
CA TYR A 38 -6.51 -9.73 9.96
C TYR A 38 -6.85 -9.19 11.36
N ASN A 39 -7.16 -7.89 11.46
CA ASN A 39 -7.54 -7.27 12.72
C ASN A 39 -8.88 -7.81 13.26
N ILE A 40 -9.88 -7.96 12.39
CA ILE A 40 -11.14 -8.63 12.77
C ILE A 40 -10.86 -10.04 13.25
N ALA A 41 -10.02 -10.79 12.55
CA ALA A 41 -9.65 -12.15 12.92
C ALA A 41 -8.96 -12.25 14.29
N LYS A 42 -8.20 -11.22 14.70
CA LYS A 42 -7.64 -11.13 16.07
C LYS A 42 -8.75 -10.95 17.11
N ILE A 43 -9.73 -10.10 16.84
CA ILE A 43 -10.82 -9.77 17.77
C ILE A 43 -11.74 -10.98 18.00
N ILE A 44 -12.11 -11.69 16.93
CA ILE A 44 -13.05 -12.83 17.00
C ILE A 44 -12.34 -14.19 17.15
N ASP A 45 -11.01 -14.18 17.30
CA ASP A 45 -10.14 -15.36 17.40
C ASP A 45 -10.33 -16.39 16.28
N SER A 46 -10.39 -15.92 15.03
CA SER A 46 -10.58 -16.77 13.86
C SER A 46 -9.25 -17.07 13.15
N GLN A 47 -8.75 -18.28 13.31
CA GLN A 47 -7.55 -18.74 12.61
C GLN A 47 -7.72 -18.73 11.09
N LYS A 48 -8.89 -19.16 10.60
CA LYS A 48 -9.18 -19.19 9.16
C LYS A 48 -9.07 -17.81 8.51
N LEU A 49 -9.60 -16.76 9.17
CA LEU A 49 -9.51 -15.39 8.62
C LEU A 49 -8.09 -14.82 8.71
N ARG A 50 -7.31 -15.19 9.75
CA ARG A 50 -5.89 -14.84 9.83
C ARG A 50 -5.11 -15.43 8.65
N GLU A 51 -5.32 -16.72 8.36
CA GLU A 51 -4.68 -17.40 7.23
C GLU A 51 -5.05 -16.76 5.90
N MET A 52 -6.34 -16.48 5.66
CA MET A 52 -6.78 -15.80 4.44
C MET A 52 -6.11 -14.43 4.26
N ALA A 53 -6.03 -13.62 5.31
CA ALA A 53 -5.35 -12.35 5.26
C ALA A 53 -3.85 -12.51 4.96
N MET A 54 -3.21 -13.46 5.60
CA MET A 54 -1.80 -13.79 5.41
C MET A 54 -1.49 -14.25 3.98
N ASP A 55 -2.37 -15.03 3.37
CA ASP A 55 -2.23 -15.51 2.00
C ASP A 55 -2.26 -14.35 1.00
N VAL A 56 -3.11 -13.34 1.24
CA VAL A 56 -3.14 -12.12 0.42
C VAL A 56 -1.82 -11.37 0.51
N PHE A 57 -1.28 -11.15 1.70
CA PHE A 57 0.03 -10.49 1.87
C PHE A 57 1.15 -11.28 1.20
N THR A 58 1.15 -12.60 1.34
CA THR A 58 2.19 -13.46 0.77
C THR A 58 2.12 -13.46 -0.76
N SER A 59 0.93 -13.59 -1.35
CA SER A 59 0.76 -13.56 -2.80
C SER A 59 1.05 -12.18 -3.41
N SER A 60 0.89 -11.10 -2.64
CA SER A 60 1.22 -9.75 -3.09
C SER A 60 2.73 -9.51 -3.25
N ILE A 61 3.58 -10.31 -2.61
CA ILE A 61 5.03 -10.18 -2.74
C ILE A 61 5.49 -10.46 -4.19
N ASP A 62 4.96 -11.50 -4.82
CA ASP A 62 5.30 -11.83 -6.21
C ASP A 62 4.86 -10.72 -7.17
N TYR A 63 3.67 -10.14 -6.92
CA TYR A 63 3.19 -9.01 -7.69
C TYR A 63 4.10 -7.78 -7.55
N LEU A 64 4.51 -7.44 -6.31
CA LEU A 64 5.42 -6.33 -6.04
C LEU A 64 6.77 -6.49 -6.72
N ASN A 65 7.29 -7.71 -6.80
CA ASN A 65 8.55 -7.99 -7.46
C ASN A 65 8.49 -7.88 -9.00
N SER A 66 7.27 -7.92 -9.57
CA SER A 66 7.04 -7.89 -11.03
C SER A 66 6.40 -6.61 -11.54
N SER A 67 6.00 -5.70 -10.65
CA SER A 67 5.22 -4.51 -10.99
C SER A 67 5.88 -3.25 -10.46
N GLU A 68 5.84 -2.18 -11.25
CA GLU A 68 6.31 -0.87 -10.83
C GLU A 68 5.20 -0.10 -10.10
N ILE A 69 5.52 0.45 -8.94
CA ILE A 69 4.65 1.36 -8.19
C ILE A 69 5.13 2.78 -8.47
N LEU A 70 4.29 3.55 -9.15
CA LEU A 70 4.69 4.84 -9.71
C LEU A 70 4.69 6.01 -8.72
N ASN A 71 3.98 5.91 -7.58
CA ASN A 71 3.89 7.01 -6.61
C ASN A 71 4.27 6.57 -5.20
N ASN A 72 4.53 7.55 -4.34
CA ASN A 72 5.00 7.34 -2.96
C ASN A 72 3.93 7.62 -1.90
N GLY A 73 2.72 8.01 -2.26
CA GLY A 73 1.63 8.32 -1.32
C GLY A 73 1.18 7.13 -0.46
N ILE A 74 0.39 7.41 0.57
CA ILE A 74 -0.22 6.37 1.42
C ILE A 74 -1.35 5.66 0.68
N CYS A 75 -2.18 6.43 -0.03
CA CYS A 75 -3.43 5.90 -0.57
C CYS A 75 -3.20 4.76 -1.57
N HIS A 76 -2.34 4.97 -2.56
CA HIS A 76 -2.09 4.03 -3.66
C HIS A 76 -0.60 3.75 -3.90
N GLY A 77 0.28 4.34 -3.10
CA GLY A 77 1.71 4.34 -3.34
C GLY A 77 2.51 3.48 -2.37
N ARG A 78 3.84 3.57 -2.53
CA ARG A 78 4.80 2.79 -1.76
C ARG A 78 4.69 2.98 -0.25
N SER A 79 4.37 4.20 0.23
CA SER A 79 4.27 4.48 1.68
C SER A 79 3.15 3.69 2.35
N GLY A 80 1.98 3.60 1.73
CA GLY A 80 0.87 2.81 2.28
C GLY A 80 1.17 1.32 2.29
N ILE A 81 1.73 0.80 1.20
CA ILE A 81 2.14 -0.60 1.11
C ILE A 81 3.23 -0.92 2.12
N MET A 82 4.25 -0.07 2.23
CA MET A 82 5.33 -0.19 3.21
C MET A 82 4.77 -0.27 4.64
N LEU A 83 3.85 0.63 4.99
CA LEU A 83 3.22 0.67 6.31
C LEU A 83 2.44 -0.62 6.60
N LEU A 84 1.64 -1.10 5.64
CA LEU A 84 0.86 -2.34 5.78
C LEU A 84 1.76 -3.55 6.01
N PHE A 85 2.84 -3.71 5.25
CA PHE A 85 3.80 -4.78 5.44
C PHE A 85 4.56 -4.67 6.78
N ASN A 86 4.91 -3.46 7.21
CA ASN A 86 5.53 -3.24 8.52
C ASN A 86 4.60 -3.65 9.67
N LEU A 87 3.33 -3.25 9.63
CA LEU A 87 2.33 -3.64 10.63
C LEU A 87 2.13 -5.15 10.67
N MET A 88 2.08 -5.81 9.51
CA MET A 88 2.00 -7.27 9.46
C MET A 88 3.27 -7.94 10.00
N TYR A 89 4.44 -7.37 9.78
CA TYR A 89 5.67 -7.85 10.42
C TYR A 89 5.60 -7.73 11.94
N LEU A 90 5.17 -6.58 12.47
CA LEU A 90 5.05 -6.36 13.92
C LEU A 90 4.08 -7.33 14.58
N ASP A 91 2.97 -7.67 13.90
CA ASP A 91 1.97 -8.60 14.43
C ASP A 91 2.39 -10.08 14.31
N THR A 92 3.17 -10.44 13.29
CA THR A 92 3.41 -11.86 12.94
C THR A 92 4.85 -12.32 13.11
N GLY A 93 5.80 -11.39 13.18
CA GLY A 93 7.25 -11.68 13.20
C GLY A 93 7.80 -12.21 11.87
N LYS A 94 7.01 -12.26 10.78
CA LYS A 94 7.45 -12.81 9.50
C LYS A 94 8.46 -11.89 8.80
N THR A 95 9.71 -12.31 8.74
CA THR A 95 10.84 -11.52 8.21
C THR A 95 10.68 -11.16 6.74
N GLN A 96 9.96 -11.97 5.95
CA GLN A 96 9.64 -11.63 4.55
C GLN A 96 8.85 -10.33 4.44
N PHE A 97 7.93 -10.04 5.37
CA PHE A 97 7.16 -8.79 5.37
C PHE A 97 8.05 -7.60 5.73
N LYS A 98 8.98 -7.80 6.67
CA LYS A 98 9.98 -6.78 6.98
C LYS A 98 10.85 -6.47 5.76
N ALA A 99 11.31 -7.48 5.04
CA ALA A 99 12.14 -7.30 3.86
C ALA A 99 11.45 -6.44 2.78
N ILE A 100 10.17 -6.67 2.51
CA ILE A 100 9.39 -5.84 1.59
C ILE A 100 9.28 -4.40 2.09
N SER A 101 8.93 -4.22 3.36
CA SER A 101 8.83 -2.89 3.95
C SER A 101 10.15 -2.13 3.90
N ASP A 102 11.28 -2.78 4.22
CA ASP A 102 12.62 -2.18 4.18
C ASP A 102 13.05 -1.84 2.73
N ASN A 103 12.66 -2.64 1.73
CA ASN A 103 12.95 -2.35 0.33
C ASN A 103 12.17 -1.13 -0.16
N LEU A 104 10.87 -1.07 0.10
CA LEU A 104 10.04 0.08 -0.25
C LEU A 104 10.52 1.37 0.43
N PHE A 105 10.97 1.29 1.69
CA PHE A 105 11.61 2.40 2.39
C PHE A 105 12.83 2.94 1.61
N LYS A 106 13.71 2.04 1.15
CA LYS A 106 14.90 2.42 0.39
C LYS A 106 14.53 3.05 -0.96
N GLU A 107 13.52 2.51 -1.64
CA GLU A 107 13.03 3.06 -2.91
C GLU A 107 12.50 4.48 -2.74
N ILE A 108 11.66 4.74 -1.71
CA ILE A 108 11.15 6.08 -1.41
C ILE A 108 12.29 7.06 -1.11
N ILE A 109 13.29 6.65 -0.31
CA ILE A 109 14.45 7.50 0.01
C ILE A 109 15.29 7.76 -1.24
N ASN A 110 15.48 6.76 -2.10
CA ASN A 110 16.22 6.91 -3.34
C ASN A 110 15.50 7.87 -4.30
N ASP A 111 14.20 7.76 -4.46
CA ASP A 111 13.41 8.68 -5.26
C ASP A 111 13.54 10.12 -4.74
N ALA A 112 13.43 10.31 -3.42
CA ALA A 112 13.59 11.62 -2.80
C ALA A 112 15.00 12.22 -2.99
N SER A 113 16.04 11.37 -3.05
CA SER A 113 17.43 11.82 -3.19
C SER A 113 17.80 12.16 -4.63
N ASN A 114 17.10 11.57 -5.61
CA ASN A 114 17.39 11.71 -7.04
C ASN A 114 16.46 12.67 -7.76
N SER A 115 15.39 13.15 -7.09
CA SER A 115 14.43 14.08 -7.66
C SER A 115 14.82 15.52 -7.32
N GLU A 116 14.73 16.43 -8.29
CA GLU A 116 14.83 17.87 -8.06
C GLU A 116 13.72 18.39 -7.13
N TYR A 117 12.58 17.69 -7.15
CA TYR A 117 11.44 17.96 -6.27
C TYR A 117 11.16 16.73 -5.41
N ILE A 118 11.30 16.89 -4.11
CA ILE A 118 10.98 15.83 -3.15
C ILE A 118 9.49 15.52 -3.25
N PHE A 119 9.16 14.29 -3.69
CA PHE A 119 7.79 13.76 -3.70
C PHE A 119 6.79 14.51 -4.60
N VAL A 120 7.12 14.67 -5.88
CA VAL A 120 6.15 15.10 -6.89
C VAL A 120 5.21 13.94 -7.19
N GLU A 121 3.92 14.15 -6.99
CA GLU A 121 2.90 13.24 -7.50
C GLU A 121 2.66 13.54 -8.97
N ARG A 122 2.94 12.58 -9.86
CA ARG A 122 2.48 12.64 -11.25
C ARG A 122 1.08 12.09 -11.29
N ASP A 123 0.09 12.95 -11.20
CA ASP A 123 -1.29 12.55 -11.36
C ASP A 123 -1.60 12.30 -12.84
N ILE A 124 -1.47 11.07 -13.28
CA ILE A 124 -1.75 10.66 -14.66
C ILE A 124 -3.24 10.38 -14.88
N TYR A 125 -4.08 10.37 -13.85
CA TYR A 125 -5.47 9.95 -13.97
C TYR A 125 -6.46 10.78 -13.17
N PHE A 126 -6.95 11.86 -13.77
CA PHE A 126 -8.30 12.33 -13.52
C PHE A 126 -9.18 11.99 -14.72
N ARG A 127 -10.04 10.97 -14.55
CA ARG A 127 -11.19 10.55 -15.37
C ARG A 127 -11.42 11.37 -16.64
N GLY A 128 -10.81 10.95 -17.77
CA GLY A 128 -11.23 11.41 -19.10
C GLY A 128 -10.89 12.84 -19.47
N VAL A 129 -10.08 13.55 -18.70
CA VAL A 129 -9.50 14.84 -19.07
C VAL A 129 -8.08 14.57 -19.53
N THR A 130 -7.85 14.65 -20.83
CA THR A 130 -6.50 14.68 -21.39
C THR A 130 -5.93 16.07 -21.10
N PHE A 131 -5.00 16.15 -20.14
CA PHE A 131 -4.18 17.34 -20.00
C PHE A 131 -3.01 17.21 -20.96
N ASP A 132 -2.86 18.16 -21.87
CA ASP A 132 -1.71 18.25 -22.79
C ASP A 132 -0.42 18.68 -22.06
N GLU A 133 -0.50 19.00 -20.77
CA GLU A 133 0.63 19.36 -19.93
C GLU A 133 0.58 18.58 -18.62
N VAL A 134 1.68 17.89 -18.30
CA VAL A 134 1.92 17.30 -16.97
C VAL A 134 2.31 18.44 -16.04
N ILE A 135 1.41 18.85 -15.16
CA ILE A 135 1.72 19.85 -14.12
C ILE A 135 2.29 19.09 -12.92
N ASP A 136 3.60 19.20 -12.73
CA ASP A 136 4.25 18.73 -11.51
C ASP A 136 3.83 19.67 -10.36
N TYR A 137 3.09 19.15 -9.39
CA TYR A 137 2.74 19.89 -8.18
C TYR A 137 3.17 19.15 -6.93
N ILE A 138 3.48 19.91 -5.87
CA ILE A 138 3.80 19.31 -4.57
C ILE A 138 2.50 19.22 -3.76
N ASP A 139 2.04 18.00 -3.53
CA ASP A 139 0.95 17.73 -2.60
C ASP A 139 1.49 17.64 -1.18
N PHE A 140 1.00 18.47 -0.27
CA PHE A 140 1.32 18.42 1.16
C PHE A 140 0.32 17.58 1.97
N GLY A 141 -0.67 16.97 1.32
CA GLY A 141 -1.71 16.19 1.97
C GLY A 141 -1.21 14.92 2.65
N LEU A 142 -2.07 14.34 3.50
CA LEU A 142 -1.74 13.12 4.23
C LEU A 142 -1.79 11.88 3.34
N LEU A 143 -2.79 11.75 2.47
CA LEU A 143 -3.01 10.50 1.75
C LEU A 143 -2.11 10.33 0.54
N ASN A 144 -1.90 11.40 -0.22
CA ASN A 144 -1.12 11.34 -1.45
C ASN A 144 0.17 12.16 -1.40
N GLY A 145 0.28 13.04 -0.41
CA GLY A 145 1.32 14.05 -0.36
C GLY A 145 2.46 13.78 0.62
N VAL A 146 3.34 14.77 0.68
CA VAL A 146 4.60 14.76 1.45
C VAL A 146 4.39 14.45 2.93
N SER A 147 3.33 15.00 3.56
CA SER A 147 3.09 14.78 4.99
C SER A 147 2.88 13.30 5.31
N GLY A 148 2.11 12.59 4.49
CA GLY A 148 1.89 11.17 4.68
C GLY A 148 3.13 10.33 4.46
N ILE A 149 3.89 10.65 3.42
CA ILE A 149 5.14 9.96 3.10
C ILE A 149 6.12 10.11 4.28
N VAL A 150 6.34 11.33 4.76
CA VAL A 150 7.28 11.59 5.87
C VAL A 150 6.84 10.87 7.14
N ILE A 151 5.55 10.92 7.51
CA ILE A 151 5.06 10.24 8.71
C ILE A 151 5.23 8.72 8.62
N THR A 152 4.99 8.11 7.45
CA THR A 152 5.19 6.67 7.28
C THR A 152 6.66 6.28 7.32
N LEU A 153 7.56 7.08 6.76
CA LEU A 153 9.02 6.88 6.87
C LEU A 153 9.47 6.96 8.34
N MET A 154 8.95 7.93 9.10
CA MET A 154 9.22 8.03 10.54
C MET A 154 8.72 6.82 11.32
N ALA A 155 7.50 6.36 11.02
CA ALA A 155 6.93 5.16 11.64
C ALA A 155 7.79 3.91 11.36
N GLN A 156 8.24 3.73 10.11
CA GLN A 156 9.13 2.64 9.73
C GLN A 156 10.46 2.69 10.49
N ARG A 157 11.07 3.88 10.56
CA ARG A 157 12.38 4.06 11.19
C ARG A 157 12.35 3.88 12.71
N THR A 158 11.28 4.35 13.36
CA THR A 158 11.15 4.28 14.83
C THR A 158 10.53 2.99 15.32
N GLY A 159 9.95 2.19 14.45
CA GLY A 159 9.14 1.02 14.79
C GLY A 159 7.81 1.38 15.49
N ASN A 160 7.43 2.66 15.43
CA ASN A 160 6.21 3.16 16.08
C ASN A 160 5.27 3.77 15.05
N ALA A 161 4.26 3.01 14.64
CA ALA A 161 3.24 3.46 13.70
C ALA A 161 2.11 4.27 14.37
N TYR A 162 2.05 4.30 15.70
CA TYR A 162 1.05 5.06 16.44
C TYR A 162 1.34 6.58 16.37
N PRO A 163 0.38 7.46 16.10
CA PRO A 163 -1.07 7.23 15.95
C PRO A 163 -1.54 6.93 14.51
N LEU A 164 -0.65 6.83 13.54
CA LEU A 164 -0.98 6.73 12.11
C LEU A 164 -1.81 5.47 11.79
N ASP A 165 -1.47 4.34 12.42
CA ASP A 165 -2.20 3.09 12.29
C ASP A 165 -3.67 3.20 12.73
N ARG A 166 -3.97 4.02 13.76
CA ARG A 166 -5.34 4.33 14.19
C ARG A 166 -6.06 5.25 13.23
N MET A 167 -5.40 6.31 12.80
CA MET A 167 -6.00 7.28 11.85
C MET A 167 -6.41 6.60 10.54
N LEU A 168 -5.67 5.59 10.11
CA LEU A 168 -5.90 4.87 8.86
C LEU A 168 -6.65 3.53 9.06
N PHE A 169 -7.23 3.28 10.24
CA PHE A 169 -7.96 2.06 10.58
C PHE A 169 -7.17 0.77 10.33
N MET A 170 -5.86 0.81 10.56
CA MET A 170 -4.93 -0.32 10.32
C MET A 170 -4.61 -1.12 11.60
N GLN A 171 -5.18 -0.74 12.76
CA GLN A 171 -4.96 -1.35 14.07
C GLN A 171 -5.82 -2.59 14.30
#